data_fb4043f95b104a8c5794af55d49c24b6
#
_entry.id   fb4043f95b104a8c5794af55d49c24b6
#
_cell.length_a   1.000
_cell.length_b   1.000
_cell.length_c   1.000
_cell.angle_alpha   90.00
_cell.angle_beta   90.00
_cell.angle_gamma   90.00
#
_symmetry.space_group_name_H-M   'P 1'
#
loop_
_entity.id
_entity.type
_entity.pdbx_description
1 polymer ?
#
loop_
_entity_poly.entity_id
_entity_poly.type
_entity_poly.pdbx_seq_one_letter_code
_entity_poly.pdbx_strand_id
1 'polypeptide(L)'
;MEVGLVILDGWGLNPDPDARDAVAAADTPTFDEVRERGAFGTLETHGRRVGLPDGQMGNSEVGHLNIGAGRVVTQASARITDAIARWHGDQSAFEEPADPALSKNPAIESAFEYASEQGGRVHLLGLVSDGGVHSYQSHLHALVELAAERGTETVTHAFTDGRDTSPTGGLEYLRELERITETYGTGHVATVCGRYYAMDRDENWERTKRAYDAIVNHEAAHTASSAVAAVGASYDRDVTDEFVEPTVIAGRPALEDGDSVIFVNFRADRARQLTRLLADIEPVWSFETDPPDTHLVTMTAYDETFDLPVAFPPNRPRNTLGEVLADTGHTQLRIAETEKYAHVTYFLNGGREVAFEGERREIVPSPAVPTYDQQPAMSAPELTDGAIEILETDDPDVVVLNYANPDMVGHTGDFDAAVSAIEAVDEQLARLRRAMQAAGAHVIVTADHGNAEDMGTSEAPHTAHTTNPVPFVYLSPDDNDGGRTVRDGGTLADIAPTVLELLSISQPDQMTGEMLLG
;
A
#
# COMPACT_ATOMS: atom_id res chain seq x y z
N MET A 1 14.68 20.06 22.76
CA MET A 1 14.08 19.65 21.47
C MET A 1 14.76 20.38 20.33
N GLU A 2 15.08 19.70 19.21
CA GLU A 2 15.78 20.31 18.06
C GLU A 2 14.88 20.36 16.81
N VAL A 3 14.11 19.30 16.51
CA VAL A 3 13.25 19.24 15.33
C VAL A 3 11.88 18.64 15.64
N GLY A 4 10.80 19.31 15.19
CA GLY A 4 9.44 18.79 15.17
C GLY A 4 8.96 18.53 13.74
N LEU A 5 8.53 17.31 13.46
CA LEU A 5 7.86 16.92 12.23
C LEU A 5 6.37 16.68 12.52
N VAL A 6 5.51 17.53 11.98
CA VAL A 6 4.05 17.44 12.12
C VAL A 6 3.48 17.01 10.78
N ILE A 7 2.80 15.87 10.76
CA ILE A 7 2.16 15.29 9.57
C ILE A 7 0.64 15.50 9.72
N LEU A 8 0.06 16.25 8.79
CA LEU A 8 -1.37 16.48 8.64
C LEU A 8 -1.92 15.43 7.66
N ASP A 9 -2.27 14.25 8.16
CA ASP A 9 -2.62 13.10 7.33
C ASP A 9 -3.80 13.41 6.38
N GLY A 10 -3.62 13.18 5.08
CA GLY A 10 -4.65 13.45 4.08
C GLY A 10 -4.88 14.93 3.72
N TRP A 11 -3.98 15.84 4.13
CA TRP A 11 -4.06 17.28 3.83
C TRP A 11 -3.38 17.61 2.51
N GLY A 12 -4.09 17.43 1.39
CA GLY A 12 -3.61 17.80 0.06
C GLY A 12 -3.82 19.26 -0.28
N LEU A 13 -3.32 19.67 -1.44
CA LEU A 13 -3.49 21.00 -2.01
C LEU A 13 -4.10 20.87 -3.41
N ASN A 14 -5.36 21.26 -3.57
CA ASN A 14 -6.04 21.17 -4.86
C ASN A 14 -5.76 22.41 -5.72
N PRO A 15 -5.23 22.25 -6.94
CA PRO A 15 -5.02 23.37 -7.83
C PRO A 15 -6.31 23.85 -8.51
N ASP A 16 -7.41 23.08 -8.47
CA ASP A 16 -8.70 23.43 -9.06
C ASP A 16 -9.53 24.25 -8.05
N PRO A 17 -9.76 25.56 -8.30
CA PRO A 17 -10.52 26.41 -7.40
C PRO A 17 -12.02 26.08 -7.35
N ASP A 18 -12.52 25.28 -8.28
CA ASP A 18 -13.92 24.84 -8.34
C ASP A 18 -14.13 23.45 -7.67
N ALA A 19 -13.07 22.83 -7.16
CA ALA A 19 -13.14 21.58 -6.45
C ALA A 19 -13.96 21.70 -5.15
N ARG A 20 -14.59 20.60 -4.75
CA ARG A 20 -15.20 20.48 -3.42
C ARG A 20 -14.09 20.16 -2.41
N ASP A 21 -13.34 21.20 -2.08
CA ASP A 21 -12.11 21.19 -1.29
C ASP A 21 -12.43 21.61 0.16
N ALA A 22 -12.37 20.62 1.09
CA ALA A 22 -12.63 20.90 2.50
C ALA A 22 -11.45 21.64 3.16
N VAL A 23 -10.22 21.48 2.65
CA VAL A 23 -9.04 22.22 3.13
C VAL A 23 -9.17 23.71 2.81
N ALA A 24 -9.55 24.04 1.57
CA ALA A 24 -9.75 25.43 1.15
C ALA A 24 -11.01 26.07 1.77
N ALA A 25 -12.01 25.27 2.16
CA ALA A 25 -13.26 25.77 2.75
C ALA A 25 -13.15 26.01 4.27
N ALA A 26 -12.22 25.38 4.95
CA ALA A 26 -12.02 25.50 6.38
C ALA A 26 -11.34 26.82 6.77
N ASP A 27 -11.66 27.34 7.96
CA ASP A 27 -10.94 28.49 8.55
C ASP A 27 -9.65 28.00 9.21
N THR A 28 -8.52 28.20 8.53
CA THR A 28 -7.21 27.67 8.92
C THR A 28 -6.17 28.78 9.17
N PRO A 29 -6.43 29.72 10.10
CA PRO A 29 -5.56 30.86 10.31
C PRO A 29 -4.14 30.49 10.73
N THR A 30 -3.95 29.35 11.40
CA THR A 30 -2.62 28.89 11.81
C THR A 30 -1.84 28.36 10.62
N PHE A 31 -2.44 27.51 9.80
CA PHE A 31 -1.80 27.00 8.60
C PHE A 31 -1.44 28.12 7.62
N ASP A 32 -2.34 29.10 7.44
CA ASP A 32 -2.08 30.29 6.63
C ASP A 32 -0.90 31.10 7.17
N GLU A 33 -0.86 31.33 8.50
CA GLU A 33 0.25 32.04 9.14
C GLU A 33 1.58 31.30 8.94
N VAL A 34 1.64 29.97 9.17
CA VAL A 34 2.89 29.20 9.02
C VAL A 34 3.35 29.17 7.56
N ARG A 35 2.41 29.13 6.62
CA ARG A 35 2.70 29.19 5.19
C ARG A 35 3.26 30.55 4.76
N GLU A 36 2.76 31.65 5.33
CA GLU A 36 3.25 33.00 5.03
C GLU A 36 4.61 33.30 5.67
N ARG A 37 4.85 32.79 6.88
CA ARG A 37 6.06 33.08 7.66
C ARG A 37 7.22 32.13 7.37
N GLY A 38 6.89 30.88 7.07
CA GLY A 38 7.87 29.82 6.83
C GLY A 38 8.36 29.75 5.39
N ALA A 39 9.37 28.94 5.16
CA ALA A 39 9.74 28.51 3.84
C ALA A 39 8.71 27.47 3.35
N PHE A 40 7.96 27.82 2.29
CA PHE A 40 6.86 27.01 1.76
C PHE A 40 7.21 26.39 0.40
N GLY A 41 6.80 25.16 0.20
CA GLY A 41 6.84 24.42 -1.06
C GLY A 41 5.81 23.30 -1.08
N THR A 42 5.84 22.49 -2.11
CA THR A 42 4.95 21.33 -2.27
C THR A 42 5.74 20.07 -2.53
N LEU A 43 5.20 18.92 -2.08
CA LEU A 43 5.77 17.60 -2.33
C LEU A 43 4.81 16.77 -3.19
N GLU A 44 5.38 15.96 -4.08
CA GLU A 44 4.63 14.98 -4.85
C GLU A 44 4.49 13.67 -4.06
N THR A 45 3.26 13.14 -3.97
CA THR A 45 2.92 12.02 -3.09
C THR A 45 2.25 10.85 -3.82
N HIS A 46 2.39 10.75 -5.14
CA HIS A 46 1.75 9.72 -5.95
C HIS A 46 2.70 9.06 -6.96
N GLY A 47 2.27 7.95 -7.52
CA GLY A 47 2.97 7.26 -8.59
C GLY A 47 4.42 6.94 -8.25
N ARG A 48 5.30 7.05 -9.22
CA ARG A 48 6.73 6.73 -9.10
C ARG A 48 7.46 7.57 -8.03
N ARG A 49 6.96 8.74 -7.72
CA ARG A 49 7.56 9.63 -6.70
C ARG A 49 7.48 9.08 -5.29
N VAL A 50 6.61 8.10 -5.06
CA VAL A 50 6.49 7.38 -3.79
C VAL A 50 6.63 5.85 -3.95
N GLY A 51 7.12 5.39 -5.11
CA GLY A 51 7.38 3.97 -5.37
C GLY A 51 6.16 3.15 -5.81
N LEU A 52 5.09 3.82 -6.21
CA LEU A 52 3.88 3.21 -6.77
C LEU A 52 3.89 3.23 -8.30
N PRO A 53 3.07 2.44 -8.99
CA PRO A 53 2.85 2.58 -10.43
C PRO A 53 2.41 3.99 -10.83
N ASP A 54 2.69 4.38 -12.09
CA ASP A 54 2.32 5.70 -12.60
C ASP A 54 0.83 5.96 -12.46
N GLY A 55 0.46 7.17 -12.01
CA GLY A 55 -0.92 7.60 -11.82
C GLY A 55 -1.62 7.03 -10.59
N GLN A 56 -1.01 6.11 -9.85
CA GLN A 56 -1.61 5.59 -8.62
C GLN A 56 -1.44 6.60 -7.49
N MET A 57 -2.55 6.92 -6.80
CA MET A 57 -2.57 7.79 -5.63
C MET A 57 -1.73 7.22 -4.49
N GLY A 58 -1.10 8.08 -3.71
CA GLY A 58 -0.42 7.72 -2.47
C GLY A 58 -1.36 7.24 -1.38
N ASN A 59 -0.80 6.80 -0.29
CA ASN A 59 -1.54 6.43 0.92
C ASN A 59 -0.63 6.57 2.15
N SER A 60 -1.22 6.52 3.34
CA SER A 60 -0.49 6.76 4.58
C SER A 60 0.64 5.74 4.81
N GLU A 61 0.46 4.46 4.45
CA GLU A 61 1.49 3.43 4.59
C GLU A 61 2.74 3.79 3.78
N VAL A 62 2.53 4.06 2.49
CA VAL A 62 3.61 4.40 1.55
C VAL A 62 4.22 5.77 1.87
N GLY A 63 3.40 6.75 2.24
CA GLY A 63 3.85 8.08 2.61
C GLY A 63 4.83 8.04 3.80
N HIS A 64 4.40 7.44 4.92
CA HIS A 64 5.24 7.33 6.12
C HIS A 64 6.48 6.45 5.88
N LEU A 65 6.36 5.40 5.06
CA LEU A 65 7.51 4.57 4.69
C LEU A 65 8.59 5.38 3.95
N ASN A 66 8.20 6.22 3.00
CA ASN A 66 9.16 7.07 2.27
C ASN A 66 9.75 8.16 3.17
N ILE A 67 8.92 8.81 4.01
CA ILE A 67 9.38 9.80 5.01
C ILE A 67 10.47 9.18 5.89
N GLY A 68 10.20 8.02 6.47
CA GLY A 68 11.13 7.36 7.38
C GLY A 68 12.37 6.78 6.71
N ALA A 69 12.23 6.26 5.49
CA ALA A 69 13.33 5.64 4.76
C ALA A 69 14.31 6.66 4.16
N GLY A 70 13.92 7.91 3.97
CA GLY A 70 14.73 8.93 3.30
C GLY A 70 15.08 8.59 1.84
N ARG A 71 14.23 7.78 1.21
CA ARG A 71 14.35 7.33 -0.18
C ARG A 71 13.00 6.85 -0.70
N VAL A 72 12.82 6.83 -2.01
CA VAL A 72 11.66 6.21 -2.63
C VAL A 72 11.74 4.69 -2.44
N VAL A 73 10.74 4.11 -1.75
CA VAL A 73 10.65 2.67 -1.51
C VAL A 73 9.66 2.06 -2.49
N THR A 74 10.20 1.46 -3.55
CA THR A 74 9.37 0.87 -4.62
C THR A 74 8.51 -0.28 -4.07
N GLN A 75 7.21 -0.17 -4.27
CA GLN A 75 6.22 -1.13 -3.82
C GLN A 75 6.18 -2.38 -4.71
N ALA A 76 5.69 -3.50 -4.18
CA ALA A 76 5.71 -4.78 -4.87
C ALA A 76 5.05 -4.72 -6.27
N SER A 77 3.91 -4.04 -6.40
CA SER A 77 3.22 -3.87 -7.69
C SER A 77 4.09 -3.19 -8.75
N ALA A 78 4.79 -2.13 -8.36
CA ALA A 78 5.71 -1.41 -9.25
C ALA A 78 6.96 -2.25 -9.55
N ARG A 79 7.54 -2.94 -8.57
CA ARG A 79 8.70 -3.84 -8.76
C ARG A 79 8.41 -4.93 -9.77
N ILE A 80 7.23 -5.57 -9.70
CA ILE A 80 6.80 -6.60 -10.65
C ILE A 80 6.65 -5.99 -12.04
N THR A 81 5.96 -4.85 -12.17
CA THR A 81 5.81 -4.13 -13.44
C THR A 81 7.17 -3.78 -14.05
N ASP A 82 8.10 -3.29 -13.24
CA ASP A 82 9.46 -2.95 -13.68
C ASP A 82 10.28 -4.17 -14.11
N ALA A 83 10.11 -5.30 -13.41
CA ALA A 83 10.75 -6.57 -13.78
C ALA A 83 10.24 -7.10 -15.14
N ILE A 84 8.95 -6.91 -15.44
CA ILE A 84 8.34 -7.21 -16.74
C ILE A 84 8.90 -6.26 -17.81
N ALA A 85 8.91 -4.95 -17.55
CA ALA A 85 9.45 -3.95 -18.47
C ALA A 85 10.92 -4.22 -18.83
N ARG A 86 11.75 -4.57 -17.84
CA ARG A 86 13.15 -4.98 -18.09
C ARG A 86 13.26 -6.24 -18.93
N TRP A 87 12.38 -7.21 -18.74
CA TRP A 87 12.37 -8.40 -19.59
C TRP A 87 12.07 -8.05 -21.04
N HIS A 88 11.15 -7.11 -21.27
CA HIS A 88 10.82 -6.61 -22.61
C HIS A 88 11.85 -5.59 -23.16
N GLY A 89 12.92 -5.29 -22.41
CA GLY A 89 14.01 -4.40 -22.84
C GLY A 89 13.76 -2.92 -22.60
N ASP A 90 12.73 -2.57 -21.84
CA ASP A 90 12.50 -1.19 -21.40
C ASP A 90 13.44 -0.87 -20.21
N GLN A 91 14.32 0.12 -20.42
CA GLN A 91 15.30 0.57 -19.43
C GLN A 91 14.85 1.81 -18.65
N SER A 92 13.65 2.31 -18.87
CA SER A 92 13.10 3.47 -18.16
C SER A 92 12.65 3.15 -16.73
N ALA A 93 12.60 1.86 -16.36
CA ALA A 93 12.30 1.40 -15.02
C ALA A 93 13.44 1.77 -14.03
N PHE A 94 13.11 1.99 -12.77
CA PHE A 94 13.96 2.47 -11.68
C PHE A 94 15.43 1.99 -11.70
N GLU A 95 16.33 2.89 -11.29
CA GLU A 95 17.77 2.63 -11.33
C GLU A 95 18.27 1.74 -10.19
N GLU A 96 17.66 1.71 -8.97
CA GLU A 96 18.22 0.92 -7.85
C GLU A 96 17.22 0.65 -6.69
N PRO A 97 17.37 -0.48 -5.96
CA PRO A 97 18.01 -1.73 -6.35
C PRO A 97 17.13 -2.49 -7.33
N ALA A 98 17.69 -2.81 -8.49
CA ALA A 98 16.92 -3.42 -9.55
C ALA A 98 16.63 -4.89 -9.25
N ASP A 99 15.35 -5.27 -9.08
CA ASP A 99 14.96 -6.67 -9.19
C ASP A 99 15.40 -7.23 -10.56
N PRO A 100 15.71 -8.52 -10.65
CA PRO A 100 16.02 -9.12 -11.94
C PRO A 100 14.82 -8.99 -12.91
N ALA A 101 15.07 -9.03 -14.21
CA ALA A 101 14.00 -9.18 -15.19
C ALA A 101 13.10 -10.36 -14.83
N LEU A 102 11.78 -10.26 -15.08
CA LEU A 102 10.81 -11.29 -14.69
C LEU A 102 11.26 -12.69 -15.11
N SER A 103 11.78 -12.82 -16.35
CA SER A 103 12.26 -14.08 -16.91
C SER A 103 13.50 -14.66 -16.23
N LYS A 104 14.16 -13.89 -15.35
CA LYS A 104 15.35 -14.27 -14.59
C LYS A 104 15.14 -14.20 -13.09
N ASN A 105 13.89 -14.07 -12.65
CA ASN A 105 13.57 -14.12 -11.22
C ASN A 105 13.75 -15.55 -10.71
N PRO A 106 14.61 -15.77 -9.69
CA PRO A 106 14.98 -17.14 -9.27
C PRO A 106 13.79 -17.98 -8.80
N ALA A 107 12.82 -17.37 -8.09
CA ALA A 107 11.66 -18.11 -7.62
C ALA A 107 10.71 -18.47 -8.77
N ILE A 108 10.50 -17.55 -9.72
CA ILE A 108 9.72 -17.83 -10.93
C ILE A 108 10.43 -18.89 -11.78
N GLU A 109 11.76 -18.79 -11.95
CA GLU A 109 12.55 -19.82 -12.66
C GLU A 109 12.38 -21.20 -12.02
N SER A 110 12.46 -21.28 -10.69
CA SER A 110 12.31 -22.56 -9.98
C SER A 110 10.96 -23.23 -10.21
N ALA A 111 9.86 -22.44 -10.37
CA ALA A 111 8.55 -23.01 -10.69
C ALA A 111 8.53 -23.67 -12.08
N PHE A 112 9.10 -23.01 -13.08
CA PHE A 112 9.19 -23.56 -14.43
C PHE A 112 10.14 -24.77 -14.52
N GLU A 113 11.27 -24.72 -13.82
CA GLU A 113 12.25 -25.82 -13.76
C GLU A 113 11.62 -27.04 -13.11
N TYR A 114 10.99 -26.90 -11.93
CA TYR A 114 10.32 -27.99 -11.23
C TYR A 114 9.26 -28.66 -12.12
N ALA A 115 8.33 -27.90 -12.69
CA ALA A 115 7.31 -28.44 -13.58
C ALA A 115 7.94 -29.20 -14.77
N SER A 116 8.99 -28.65 -15.38
CA SER A 116 9.70 -29.29 -16.48
C SER A 116 10.38 -30.61 -16.07
N GLU A 117 11.03 -30.65 -14.90
CA GLU A 117 11.72 -31.83 -14.39
C GLU A 117 10.76 -32.96 -14.00
N GLN A 118 9.58 -32.58 -13.46
CA GLN A 118 8.54 -33.53 -13.07
C GLN A 118 7.63 -33.94 -14.25
N GLY A 119 7.71 -33.25 -15.39
CA GLY A 119 6.78 -33.43 -16.51
C GLY A 119 5.38 -32.90 -16.23
N GLY A 120 5.27 -31.96 -15.26
CA GLY A 120 4.05 -31.29 -14.85
C GLY A 120 3.80 -29.98 -15.59
N ARG A 121 2.89 -29.18 -15.05
CA ARG A 121 2.46 -27.88 -15.58
C ARG A 121 2.75 -26.77 -14.58
N VAL A 122 2.70 -25.51 -15.06
CA VAL A 122 2.69 -24.34 -14.18
C VAL A 122 1.26 -23.84 -14.01
N HIS A 123 0.77 -23.78 -12.79
CA HIS A 123 -0.54 -23.23 -12.46
C HIS A 123 -0.42 -21.80 -11.98
N LEU A 124 -1.11 -20.86 -12.64
CA LEU A 124 -1.17 -19.43 -12.29
C LEU A 124 -2.47 -19.17 -11.53
N LEU A 125 -2.37 -18.69 -10.31
CA LEU A 125 -3.51 -18.33 -9.46
C LEU A 125 -3.51 -16.84 -9.20
N GLY A 126 -4.65 -16.18 -9.34
CA GLY A 126 -4.74 -14.78 -8.95
C GLY A 126 -5.99 -14.05 -9.39
N LEU A 127 -6.12 -12.84 -8.87
CA LEU A 127 -7.19 -11.91 -9.19
C LEU A 127 -6.97 -11.33 -10.59
N VAL A 128 -7.96 -11.50 -11.47
CA VAL A 128 -7.93 -11.07 -12.87
C VAL A 128 -8.71 -9.78 -13.02
N SER A 129 -8.05 -8.66 -12.80
CA SER A 129 -8.57 -7.30 -12.96
C SER A 129 -7.44 -6.28 -13.15
N ASP A 130 -7.78 -5.04 -13.40
CA ASP A 130 -6.88 -3.89 -13.45
C ASP A 130 -6.97 -2.99 -12.20
N GLY A 131 -7.72 -3.42 -11.18
CA GLY A 131 -7.93 -2.64 -9.96
C GLY A 131 -6.67 -2.31 -9.16
N GLY A 132 -5.60 -3.09 -9.31
CA GLY A 132 -4.26 -2.76 -8.78
C GLY A 132 -4.12 -2.78 -7.26
N VAL A 133 -5.10 -3.32 -6.53
CA VAL A 133 -5.07 -3.43 -5.06
C VAL A 133 -4.39 -4.72 -4.60
N HIS A 134 -4.73 -5.84 -5.21
CA HIS A 134 -4.21 -7.17 -4.85
C HIS A 134 -3.39 -7.80 -5.98
N SER A 135 -3.71 -7.50 -7.23
CA SER A 135 -3.08 -8.00 -8.43
C SER A 135 -3.29 -7.03 -9.59
N TYR A 136 -2.48 -7.17 -10.63
CA TYR A 136 -2.76 -6.67 -11.98
C TYR A 136 -2.84 -7.84 -12.93
N GLN A 137 -3.91 -7.92 -13.74
CA GLN A 137 -4.00 -8.97 -14.76
C GLN A 137 -2.83 -8.98 -15.76
N SER A 138 -2.21 -7.80 -16.00
CA SER A 138 -1.02 -7.68 -16.84
C SER A 138 0.17 -8.50 -16.31
N HIS A 139 0.30 -8.67 -14.98
CA HIS A 139 1.35 -9.52 -14.41
C HIS A 139 1.10 -11.00 -14.71
N LEU A 140 -0.16 -11.43 -14.67
CA LEU A 140 -0.56 -12.78 -15.06
C LEU A 140 -0.34 -13.01 -16.56
N HIS A 141 -0.70 -12.02 -17.39
CA HIS A 141 -0.46 -12.08 -18.85
C HIS A 141 1.02 -12.23 -19.19
N ALA A 142 1.89 -11.52 -18.48
CA ALA A 142 3.34 -11.64 -18.66
C ALA A 142 3.86 -13.04 -18.28
N LEU A 143 3.29 -13.70 -17.27
CA LEU A 143 3.65 -15.08 -16.92
C LEU A 143 3.16 -16.09 -17.97
N VAL A 144 1.99 -15.86 -18.61
CA VAL A 144 1.52 -16.66 -19.75
C VAL A 144 2.46 -16.50 -20.95
N GLU A 145 2.90 -15.29 -21.26
CA GLU A 145 3.89 -15.02 -22.30
C GLU A 145 5.22 -15.72 -22.01
N LEU A 146 5.74 -15.61 -20.77
CA LEU A 146 6.95 -16.27 -20.34
C LEU A 146 6.86 -17.80 -20.45
N ALA A 147 5.69 -18.37 -20.11
CA ALA A 147 5.43 -19.79 -20.26
C ALA A 147 5.52 -20.24 -21.73
N ALA A 148 4.95 -19.44 -22.65
CA ALA A 148 5.04 -19.70 -24.09
C ALA A 148 6.48 -19.65 -24.60
N GLU A 149 7.27 -18.66 -24.18
CA GLU A 149 8.69 -18.59 -24.53
C GLU A 149 9.50 -19.80 -24.04
N ARG A 150 9.14 -20.32 -22.87
CA ARG A 150 9.78 -21.52 -22.29
C ARG A 150 9.23 -22.84 -22.84
N GLY A 151 8.15 -22.80 -23.61
CA GLY A 151 7.46 -23.98 -24.13
C GLY A 151 6.83 -24.83 -23.03
N THR A 152 6.43 -24.21 -21.91
CA THR A 152 5.83 -24.89 -20.75
C THR A 152 4.31 -24.80 -20.82
N GLU A 153 3.63 -25.93 -20.64
CA GLU A 153 2.18 -25.94 -20.49
C GLU A 153 1.81 -25.23 -19.19
N THR A 154 0.87 -24.27 -19.30
CA THR A 154 0.44 -23.46 -18.16
C THR A 154 -1.08 -23.43 -18.08
N VAL A 155 -1.60 -23.38 -16.87
CA VAL A 155 -3.05 -23.39 -16.55
C VAL A 155 -3.35 -22.20 -15.64
N THR A 156 -4.51 -21.55 -15.83
CA THR A 156 -4.90 -20.41 -15.00
C THR A 156 -6.14 -20.75 -14.15
N HIS A 157 -6.07 -20.38 -12.87
CA HIS A 157 -7.20 -20.34 -11.94
C HIS A 157 -7.53 -18.89 -11.68
N ALA A 158 -8.55 -18.38 -12.38
CA ALA A 158 -8.89 -16.97 -12.41
C ALA A 158 -9.85 -16.60 -11.27
N PHE A 159 -9.49 -15.57 -10.49
CA PHE A 159 -10.39 -14.99 -9.50
C PHE A 159 -10.99 -13.69 -10.05
N THR A 160 -12.32 -13.52 -9.92
CA THR A 160 -13.03 -12.31 -10.33
C THR A 160 -13.12 -11.31 -9.19
N ASP A 161 -13.06 -10.02 -9.50
CA ASP A 161 -12.93 -8.92 -8.53
C ASP A 161 -14.28 -8.38 -8.07
N GLY A 162 -14.85 -7.41 -8.75
CA GLY A 162 -16.14 -6.79 -8.45
C GLY A 162 -16.20 -5.97 -7.17
N ARG A 163 -15.04 -5.74 -6.52
CA ARG A 163 -14.91 -4.94 -5.31
C ARG A 163 -13.95 -3.75 -5.50
N ASP A 164 -12.77 -4.02 -6.05
CA ASP A 164 -11.80 -2.97 -6.39
C ASP A 164 -11.99 -2.47 -7.83
N THR A 165 -12.92 -3.09 -8.55
CA THR A 165 -13.38 -2.73 -9.91
C THR A 165 -14.89 -2.79 -9.99
N SER A 166 -15.45 -2.45 -11.18
CA SER A 166 -16.90 -2.57 -11.43
C SER A 166 -17.43 -3.96 -11.05
N PRO A 167 -18.61 -4.07 -10.41
CA PRO A 167 -19.20 -5.34 -10.01
C PRO A 167 -19.46 -6.33 -11.16
N THR A 168 -19.42 -5.88 -12.41
CA THR A 168 -19.67 -6.66 -13.62
C THR A 168 -18.60 -6.51 -14.69
N GLY A 169 -17.39 -6.07 -14.32
CA GLY A 169 -16.23 -5.91 -15.22
C GLY A 169 -15.57 -7.23 -15.61
N GLY A 170 -15.78 -8.31 -14.85
CA GLY A 170 -15.09 -9.59 -15.00
C GLY A 170 -15.22 -10.23 -16.38
N LEU A 171 -16.34 -10.02 -17.09
CA LEU A 171 -16.47 -10.50 -18.47
C LEU A 171 -15.43 -9.90 -19.42
N GLU A 172 -15.10 -8.64 -19.27
CA GLU A 172 -14.12 -7.97 -20.12
C GLU A 172 -12.72 -8.45 -19.79
N TYR A 173 -12.37 -8.51 -18.52
CA TYR A 173 -11.08 -9.01 -18.06
C TYR A 173 -10.83 -10.46 -18.49
N LEU A 174 -11.83 -11.35 -18.37
CA LEU A 174 -11.67 -12.73 -18.80
C LEU A 174 -11.65 -12.90 -20.32
N ARG A 175 -12.34 -12.06 -21.09
CA ARG A 175 -12.19 -12.04 -22.57
C ARG A 175 -10.77 -11.69 -22.97
N GLU A 176 -10.19 -10.70 -22.29
CA GLU A 176 -8.79 -10.32 -22.55
C GLU A 176 -7.84 -11.47 -22.18
N LEU A 177 -8.05 -12.10 -21.02
CA LEU A 177 -7.25 -13.26 -20.63
C LEU A 177 -7.37 -14.42 -21.62
N GLU A 178 -8.59 -14.78 -22.07
CA GLU A 178 -8.79 -15.82 -23.08
C GLU A 178 -8.07 -15.47 -24.40
N ARG A 179 -8.13 -14.20 -24.83
CA ARG A 179 -7.40 -13.72 -26.01
C ARG A 179 -5.87 -13.87 -25.86
N ILE A 180 -5.33 -13.57 -24.69
CA ILE A 180 -3.90 -13.74 -24.36
C ILE A 180 -3.52 -15.23 -24.40
N THR A 181 -4.30 -16.09 -23.74
CA THR A 181 -4.02 -17.53 -23.74
C THR A 181 -4.12 -18.18 -25.13
N GLU A 182 -5.04 -17.71 -25.95
CA GLU A 182 -5.13 -18.13 -27.37
C GLU A 182 -3.91 -17.65 -28.19
N THR A 183 -3.45 -16.41 -27.96
CA THR A 183 -2.31 -15.82 -28.66
C THR A 183 -1.03 -16.61 -28.40
N TYR A 184 -0.80 -16.97 -27.13
CA TYR A 184 0.39 -17.68 -26.69
C TYR A 184 0.26 -19.20 -26.70
N GLY A 185 -0.96 -19.73 -26.86
CA GLY A 185 -1.22 -21.18 -26.94
C GLY A 185 -1.07 -21.92 -25.61
N THR A 186 -1.00 -21.21 -24.50
CA THR A 186 -0.85 -21.74 -23.14
C THR A 186 -1.57 -20.84 -22.12
N GLY A 187 -1.65 -21.22 -20.84
CA GLY A 187 -2.28 -20.44 -19.78
C GLY A 187 -3.81 -20.53 -19.75
N HIS A 188 -4.39 -21.49 -20.43
CA HIS A 188 -5.84 -21.64 -20.53
C HIS A 188 -6.51 -21.74 -19.15
N VAL A 189 -7.64 -21.05 -18.98
CA VAL A 189 -8.37 -21.01 -17.71
C VAL A 189 -8.98 -22.38 -17.41
N ALA A 190 -8.72 -22.92 -16.23
CA ALA A 190 -9.26 -24.18 -15.73
C ALA A 190 -10.38 -23.98 -14.72
N THR A 191 -10.30 -22.93 -13.90
CA THR A 191 -11.36 -22.59 -12.94
C THR A 191 -11.59 -21.08 -12.89
N VAL A 192 -12.83 -20.71 -12.58
CA VAL A 192 -13.22 -19.32 -12.29
C VAL A 192 -13.92 -19.29 -10.94
N CYS A 193 -13.54 -18.34 -10.07
CA CYS A 193 -14.31 -18.13 -8.85
C CYS A 193 -14.19 -16.67 -8.38
N GLY A 194 -15.22 -16.15 -7.72
CA GLY A 194 -15.21 -14.82 -7.13
C GLY A 194 -14.22 -14.73 -5.95
N ARG A 195 -13.67 -13.54 -5.76
CA ARG A 195 -12.73 -13.26 -4.65
C ARG A 195 -13.33 -13.54 -3.27
N TYR A 196 -14.65 -13.52 -3.14
CA TYR A 196 -15.36 -13.89 -1.92
C TYR A 196 -14.98 -15.30 -1.42
N TYR A 197 -14.67 -16.22 -2.34
CA TYR A 197 -14.26 -17.58 -2.02
C TYR A 197 -12.74 -17.73 -1.96
N ALA A 198 -12.04 -17.31 -3.01
CA ALA A 198 -10.60 -17.54 -3.15
C ALA A 198 -9.74 -16.61 -2.29
N MET A 199 -10.29 -15.49 -1.83
CA MET A 199 -9.55 -14.42 -1.17
C MET A 199 -10.19 -14.00 0.17
N ASP A 200 -10.76 -14.98 0.91
CA ASP A 200 -11.19 -14.77 2.29
C ASP A 200 -9.98 -14.54 3.21
N ARG A 201 -10.14 -13.67 4.21
CA ARG A 201 -9.09 -13.37 5.20
C ARG A 201 -9.58 -13.46 6.64
N ASP A 202 -10.85 -13.79 6.83
CA ASP A 202 -11.55 -13.75 8.11
C ASP A 202 -11.79 -15.17 8.66
N GLU A 203 -10.94 -16.13 8.22
CA GLU A 203 -10.97 -17.54 8.62
C GLU A 203 -12.31 -18.27 8.30
N ASN A 204 -13.02 -17.81 7.29
CA ASN A 204 -14.18 -18.54 6.77
C ASN A 204 -13.72 -19.71 5.87
N TRP A 205 -13.08 -20.69 6.49
CA TRP A 205 -12.40 -21.80 5.82
C TRP A 205 -13.29 -22.57 4.83
N GLU A 206 -14.58 -22.71 5.12
CA GLU A 206 -15.55 -23.35 4.23
C GLU A 206 -15.72 -22.60 2.89
N ARG A 207 -15.51 -21.29 2.86
CA ARG A 207 -15.50 -20.52 1.61
C ARG A 207 -14.24 -20.84 0.81
N THR A 208 -13.08 -20.73 1.48
CA THR A 208 -11.78 -20.98 0.84
C THR A 208 -11.69 -22.43 0.35
N LYS A 209 -12.31 -23.37 1.10
CA LYS A 209 -12.41 -24.77 0.67
C LYS A 209 -13.10 -24.94 -0.69
N ARG A 210 -14.16 -24.19 -0.96
CA ARG A 210 -14.86 -24.26 -2.25
C ARG A 210 -13.95 -23.87 -3.43
N ALA A 211 -13.05 -22.88 -3.23
CA ALA A 211 -12.05 -22.54 -4.23
C ALA A 211 -10.97 -23.63 -4.35
N TYR A 212 -10.48 -24.13 -3.21
CA TYR A 212 -9.56 -25.25 -3.16
C TYR A 212 -10.08 -26.49 -3.89
N ASP A 213 -11.35 -26.91 -3.61
CA ASP A 213 -11.96 -28.08 -4.24
C ASP A 213 -12.04 -27.93 -5.77
N ALA A 214 -12.33 -26.73 -6.27
CA ALA A 214 -12.33 -26.48 -7.70
C ALA A 214 -10.93 -26.60 -8.32
N ILE A 215 -9.89 -26.13 -7.63
CA ILE A 215 -8.51 -26.13 -8.11
C ILE A 215 -7.88 -27.52 -8.02
N VAL A 216 -8.02 -28.19 -6.86
CA VAL A 216 -7.33 -29.45 -6.55
C VAL A 216 -8.18 -30.66 -6.92
N ASN A 217 -9.44 -30.70 -6.49
CA ASN A 217 -10.31 -31.85 -6.68
C ASN A 217 -11.10 -31.80 -8.01
N HIS A 218 -11.01 -30.69 -8.73
CA HIS A 218 -11.82 -30.41 -9.92
C HIS A 218 -13.33 -30.52 -9.63
N GLU A 219 -13.74 -30.17 -8.41
CA GLU A 219 -15.10 -30.24 -7.91
C GLU A 219 -15.65 -28.85 -7.66
N ALA A 220 -16.76 -28.52 -8.30
CA ALA A 220 -17.46 -27.26 -8.13
C ALA A 220 -18.96 -27.39 -8.35
N ALA A 221 -19.74 -26.41 -7.86
CA ALA A 221 -21.19 -26.37 -8.09
C ALA A 221 -21.55 -26.20 -9.57
N HIS A 222 -20.67 -25.63 -10.36
CA HIS A 222 -20.89 -25.30 -11.76
C HIS A 222 -19.76 -25.79 -12.66
N THR A 223 -20.12 -26.08 -13.90
CA THR A 223 -19.20 -26.38 -15.01
C THR A 223 -19.54 -25.50 -16.20
N ALA A 224 -18.56 -24.95 -16.87
CA ALA A 224 -18.74 -24.11 -18.06
C ALA A 224 -17.79 -24.54 -19.19
N SER A 225 -18.04 -24.06 -20.40
CA SER A 225 -17.20 -24.34 -21.57
C SER A 225 -16.01 -23.38 -21.70
N SER A 226 -16.07 -22.19 -21.06
CA SER A 226 -15.01 -21.20 -21.02
C SER A 226 -15.17 -20.28 -19.79
N ALA A 227 -14.14 -19.50 -19.48
CA ALA A 227 -14.17 -18.55 -18.38
C ALA A 227 -15.25 -17.47 -18.59
N VAL A 228 -15.36 -16.94 -19.80
CA VAL A 228 -16.39 -15.97 -20.18
C VAL A 228 -17.79 -16.58 -20.02
N ALA A 229 -17.99 -17.84 -20.41
CA ALA A 229 -19.26 -18.52 -20.23
C ALA A 229 -19.61 -18.73 -18.75
N ALA A 230 -18.62 -19.02 -17.90
CA ALA A 230 -18.82 -19.17 -16.46
C ALA A 230 -19.36 -17.89 -15.81
N VAL A 231 -18.74 -16.74 -16.09
CA VAL A 231 -19.16 -15.45 -15.53
C VAL A 231 -20.48 -14.98 -16.17
N GLY A 232 -20.68 -15.17 -17.47
CA GLY A 232 -21.95 -14.89 -18.13
C GLY A 232 -23.12 -15.64 -17.49
N ALA A 233 -22.94 -16.93 -17.22
CA ALA A 233 -23.97 -17.74 -16.53
C ALA A 233 -24.16 -17.32 -15.05
N SER A 234 -23.15 -16.75 -14.40
CA SER A 234 -23.27 -16.15 -13.06
C SER A 234 -24.16 -14.90 -13.10
N TYR A 235 -23.92 -14.00 -14.06
CA TYR A 235 -24.75 -12.80 -14.24
C TYR A 235 -26.18 -13.10 -14.59
N ASP A 236 -26.44 -14.16 -15.37
CA ASP A 236 -27.83 -14.65 -15.66
C ASP A 236 -28.56 -15.10 -14.38
N ARG A 237 -27.86 -15.32 -13.29
CA ARG A 237 -28.39 -15.63 -11.95
C ARG A 237 -28.37 -14.43 -10.99
N ASP A 238 -28.14 -13.21 -11.49
CA ASP A 238 -27.95 -11.98 -10.69
C ASP A 238 -26.77 -12.05 -9.68
N VAL A 239 -25.75 -12.86 -9.96
CA VAL A 239 -24.53 -12.99 -9.13
C VAL A 239 -23.38 -12.27 -9.81
N THR A 240 -22.89 -11.19 -9.19
CA THR A 240 -21.81 -10.34 -9.69
C THR A 240 -20.42 -10.92 -9.43
N ASP A 241 -19.37 -10.29 -9.94
CA ASP A 241 -17.99 -10.77 -9.95
C ASP A 241 -17.48 -11.23 -8.57
N GLU A 242 -17.69 -10.43 -7.53
CA GLU A 242 -17.20 -10.76 -6.19
C GLU A 242 -17.68 -12.13 -5.71
N PHE A 243 -18.89 -12.51 -6.11
CA PHE A 243 -19.61 -13.68 -5.60
C PHE A 243 -19.75 -14.82 -6.61
N VAL A 244 -19.06 -14.76 -7.75
CA VAL A 244 -19.06 -15.86 -8.74
C VAL A 244 -18.70 -17.15 -8.04
N GLU A 245 -19.64 -18.11 -8.04
CA GLU A 245 -19.42 -19.41 -7.41
C GLU A 245 -18.36 -20.19 -8.16
N PRO A 246 -17.47 -20.96 -7.44
CA PRO A 246 -16.46 -21.76 -8.08
C PRO A 246 -17.03 -22.59 -9.22
N THR A 247 -16.41 -22.44 -10.38
CA THR A 247 -16.83 -23.05 -11.64
C THR A 247 -15.63 -23.68 -12.31
N VAL A 248 -15.75 -24.95 -12.66
CA VAL A 248 -14.74 -25.71 -13.41
C VAL A 248 -14.95 -25.54 -14.91
N ILE A 249 -13.87 -25.37 -15.66
CA ILE A 249 -13.92 -25.33 -17.12
C ILE A 249 -13.73 -26.73 -17.70
N ALA A 250 -14.71 -27.18 -18.46
CA ALA A 250 -14.74 -28.55 -18.99
C ALA A 250 -13.52 -28.89 -19.84
N GLY A 251 -12.92 -30.04 -19.57
CA GLY A 251 -11.76 -30.55 -20.30
C GLY A 251 -10.42 -29.89 -19.96
N ARG A 252 -10.37 -29.11 -18.88
CA ARG A 252 -9.13 -28.54 -18.33
C ARG A 252 -8.64 -29.35 -17.15
N PRO A 253 -7.32 -29.39 -16.88
CA PRO A 253 -6.76 -30.20 -15.79
C PRO A 253 -6.99 -29.54 -14.42
N ALA A 254 -7.02 -30.37 -13.39
CA ALA A 254 -6.83 -29.98 -11.99
C ALA A 254 -5.35 -29.74 -11.68
N LEU A 255 -5.04 -29.32 -10.46
CA LEU A 255 -3.70 -29.33 -9.92
C LEU A 255 -3.32 -30.78 -9.53
N GLU A 256 -2.16 -31.25 -9.99
CA GLU A 256 -1.71 -32.63 -9.83
C GLU A 256 -0.29 -32.70 -9.25
N ASP A 257 0.13 -33.87 -8.77
CA ASP A 257 1.50 -34.10 -8.31
C ASP A 257 2.52 -33.78 -9.41
N GLY A 258 3.57 -33.06 -9.05
CA GLY A 258 4.63 -32.65 -9.98
C GLY A 258 4.31 -31.33 -10.73
N ASP A 259 3.14 -30.76 -10.54
CA ASP A 259 2.85 -29.41 -11.02
C ASP A 259 3.52 -28.35 -10.13
N SER A 260 3.70 -27.15 -10.65
CA SER A 260 4.09 -26.00 -9.85
C SER A 260 2.99 -24.94 -9.83
N VAL A 261 3.01 -24.10 -8.83
CA VAL A 261 2.03 -23.01 -8.65
C VAL A 261 2.74 -21.67 -8.53
N ILE A 262 2.30 -20.65 -9.26
CA ILE A 262 2.67 -19.27 -9.03
C ILE A 262 1.42 -18.49 -8.62
N PHE A 263 1.37 -18.04 -7.37
CA PHE A 263 0.27 -17.22 -6.88
C PHE A 263 0.59 -15.75 -7.14
N VAL A 264 -0.14 -15.12 -8.07
CA VAL A 264 0.22 -13.84 -8.71
C VAL A 264 -0.09 -12.61 -7.86
N ASN A 265 -0.94 -12.73 -6.84
CA ASN A 265 -1.29 -11.62 -5.97
C ASN A 265 -0.06 -11.05 -5.25
N PHE A 266 0.11 -9.72 -5.28
CA PHE A 266 1.21 -9.03 -4.61
C PHE A 266 0.84 -8.50 -3.21
N ARG A 267 -0.43 -8.56 -2.78
CA ARG A 267 -0.88 -8.23 -1.44
C ARG A 267 -1.26 -9.48 -0.67
N ALA A 268 -0.64 -9.65 0.50
CA ALA A 268 -0.62 -10.89 1.26
C ALA A 268 -1.95 -11.25 1.95
N ASP A 269 -2.66 -10.26 2.50
CA ASP A 269 -3.73 -10.45 3.47
C ASP A 269 -4.83 -11.43 3.00
N ARG A 270 -5.20 -11.36 1.73
CA ARG A 270 -6.25 -12.19 1.12
C ARG A 270 -5.74 -13.42 0.33
N ALA A 271 -4.43 -13.56 0.19
CA ALA A 271 -3.84 -14.74 -0.45
C ALA A 271 -3.47 -15.84 0.56
N ARG A 272 -3.30 -15.46 1.82
CA ARG A 272 -2.76 -16.30 2.90
C ARG A 272 -3.57 -17.57 3.14
N GLN A 273 -4.90 -17.48 3.24
CA GLN A 273 -5.75 -18.63 3.56
C GLN A 273 -5.73 -19.72 2.47
N LEU A 274 -5.86 -19.33 1.20
CA LEU A 274 -5.81 -20.30 0.10
C LEU A 274 -4.41 -20.92 -0.01
N THR A 275 -3.34 -20.15 0.20
CA THR A 275 -1.97 -20.67 0.23
C THR A 275 -1.80 -21.72 1.32
N ARG A 276 -2.35 -21.51 2.52
CA ARG A 276 -2.30 -22.50 3.61
C ARG A 276 -2.97 -23.82 3.23
N LEU A 277 -4.13 -23.76 2.55
CA LEU A 277 -4.82 -24.96 2.07
C LEU A 277 -4.03 -25.70 0.99
N LEU A 278 -3.43 -24.97 0.04
CA LEU A 278 -2.68 -25.55 -1.08
C LEU A 278 -1.33 -26.15 -0.66
N ALA A 279 -0.75 -25.68 0.42
CA ALA A 279 0.55 -26.14 0.92
C ALA A 279 0.46 -26.90 2.26
N ASP A 280 -0.74 -27.20 2.73
CA ASP A 280 -1.03 -27.85 4.03
C ASP A 280 -0.27 -27.22 5.22
N ILE A 281 -0.20 -25.87 5.24
CA ILE A 281 0.52 -25.12 6.28
C ILE A 281 -0.38 -24.91 7.48
N GLU A 282 0.02 -25.47 8.65
CA GLU A 282 -0.66 -25.26 9.95
C GLU A 282 -2.18 -25.43 9.86
N PRO A 283 -2.70 -26.62 9.53
CA PRO A 283 -4.13 -26.82 9.35
C PRO A 283 -4.91 -26.54 10.64
N VAL A 284 -5.80 -25.53 10.58
CA VAL A 284 -6.71 -25.15 11.67
C VAL A 284 -8.18 -25.32 11.26
N TRP A 285 -8.44 -25.74 10.04
CA TRP A 285 -9.77 -26.02 9.51
C TRP A 285 -10.29 -27.40 9.94
N SER A 286 -11.60 -27.60 9.88
CA SER A 286 -12.30 -28.76 10.42
C SER A 286 -12.55 -29.88 9.41
N PHE A 287 -12.07 -29.73 8.17
CA PHE A 287 -12.24 -30.69 7.07
C PHE A 287 -10.89 -31.27 6.64
N GLU A 288 -10.92 -32.37 5.91
CA GLU A 288 -9.71 -32.97 5.35
C GLU A 288 -9.27 -32.24 4.08
N THR A 289 -7.97 -32.03 3.91
CA THR A 289 -7.30 -31.56 2.71
C THR A 289 -6.23 -32.56 2.34
N ASP A 290 -6.05 -32.82 1.04
CA ASP A 290 -4.99 -33.68 0.51
C ASP A 290 -4.43 -32.96 -0.74
N PRO A 291 -3.67 -31.85 -0.55
CA PRO A 291 -3.10 -31.15 -1.67
C PRO A 291 -2.03 -32.00 -2.34
N PRO A 292 -1.91 -31.94 -3.68
CA PRO A 292 -0.88 -32.66 -4.41
C PRO A 292 0.51 -32.10 -4.07
N ASP A 293 1.54 -32.94 -4.26
CA ASP A 293 2.94 -32.54 -4.07
C ASP A 293 3.38 -31.59 -5.19
N THR A 294 3.42 -30.30 -4.87
CA THR A 294 3.66 -29.20 -5.82
C THR A 294 4.73 -28.26 -5.35
N HIS A 295 5.34 -27.53 -6.29
CA HIS A 295 6.25 -26.42 -5.98
C HIS A 295 5.49 -25.10 -6.02
N LEU A 296 5.09 -24.57 -4.85
CA LEU A 296 4.31 -23.36 -4.72
C LEU A 296 5.21 -22.14 -4.52
N VAL A 297 5.13 -21.19 -5.44
CA VAL A 297 5.81 -19.89 -5.41
C VAL A 297 4.80 -18.78 -5.17
N THR A 298 5.09 -17.87 -4.25
CA THR A 298 4.27 -16.69 -4.01
C THR A 298 4.90 -15.44 -4.63
N MET A 299 4.08 -14.55 -5.17
CA MET A 299 4.62 -13.33 -5.78
C MET A 299 5.28 -12.42 -4.74
N THR A 300 4.71 -12.32 -3.55
CA THR A 300 5.29 -11.62 -2.38
C THR A 300 5.24 -12.53 -1.16
N ALA A 301 5.91 -12.18 -0.06
CA ALA A 301 5.80 -12.93 1.18
C ALA A 301 4.39 -12.77 1.76
N TYR A 302 3.62 -13.86 1.81
CA TYR A 302 2.26 -13.82 2.37
C TYR A 302 2.23 -13.99 3.88
N ASP A 303 3.22 -14.68 4.43
CA ASP A 303 3.47 -14.79 5.86
C ASP A 303 4.96 -15.08 6.09
N GLU A 304 5.52 -14.57 7.19
CA GLU A 304 6.93 -14.77 7.53
C GLU A 304 7.23 -16.22 7.98
N THR A 305 6.17 -16.94 8.38
CA THR A 305 6.27 -18.34 8.81
C THR A 305 6.20 -19.34 7.65
N PHE A 306 5.83 -18.90 6.45
CA PHE A 306 5.74 -19.77 5.29
C PHE A 306 7.13 -20.02 4.70
N ASP A 307 7.55 -21.29 4.70
CA ASP A 307 8.78 -21.72 4.04
C ASP A 307 8.51 -21.98 2.53
N LEU A 308 8.17 -20.91 1.82
CA LEU A 308 7.86 -20.92 0.39
C LEU A 308 8.78 -19.98 -0.38
N PRO A 309 9.17 -20.31 -1.61
CA PRO A 309 9.88 -19.38 -2.48
C PRO A 309 9.04 -18.13 -2.76
N VAL A 310 9.67 -16.95 -2.63
CA VAL A 310 9.06 -15.65 -2.83
C VAL A 310 9.72 -14.95 -3.99
N ALA A 311 8.94 -14.55 -5.01
CA ALA A 311 9.46 -13.89 -6.20
C ALA A 311 9.96 -12.46 -5.91
N PHE A 312 9.20 -11.70 -5.14
CA PHE A 312 9.54 -10.33 -4.75
C PHE A 312 9.46 -10.20 -3.22
N PRO A 313 10.52 -10.57 -2.50
CA PRO A 313 10.54 -10.46 -1.04
C PRO A 313 10.37 -9.02 -0.57
N PRO A 314 9.89 -8.79 0.69
CA PRO A 314 9.67 -7.46 1.22
C PRO A 314 10.94 -6.59 1.12
N ASN A 315 10.77 -5.37 0.63
CA ASN A 315 11.82 -4.36 0.71
C ASN A 315 11.75 -3.70 2.08
N ARG A 316 12.72 -4.01 2.95
CA ARG A 316 12.82 -3.47 4.30
C ARG A 316 14.01 -2.51 4.37
N PRO A 317 13.81 -1.21 4.12
CA PRO A 317 14.88 -0.24 4.16
C PRO A 317 15.55 -0.22 5.54
N ARG A 318 16.88 -0.21 5.54
CA ARG A 318 17.71 0.04 6.72
C ARG A 318 18.18 1.48 6.74
N ASN A 319 18.75 1.90 7.86
CA ASN A 319 19.14 3.29 8.08
C ASN A 319 17.96 4.25 7.85
N THR A 320 16.80 3.90 8.43
CA THR A 320 15.65 4.80 8.49
C THR A 320 15.93 5.95 9.45
N LEU A 321 15.15 7.03 9.38
CA LEU A 321 15.31 8.19 10.26
C LEU A 321 15.42 7.76 11.74
N GLY A 322 14.50 6.90 12.22
CA GLY A 322 14.52 6.44 13.61
C GLY A 322 15.77 5.63 13.98
N GLU A 323 16.28 4.81 13.06
CA GLU A 323 17.51 4.04 13.25
C GLU A 323 18.73 4.95 13.32
N VAL A 324 18.84 5.93 12.43
CA VAL A 324 19.95 6.90 12.40
C VAL A 324 19.96 7.79 13.65
N LEU A 325 18.78 8.24 14.11
CA LEU A 325 18.65 9.00 15.35
C LEU A 325 19.16 8.20 16.56
N ALA A 326 18.77 6.93 16.67
CA ALA A 326 19.21 6.04 17.74
C ALA A 326 20.74 5.80 17.67
N ASP A 327 21.26 5.49 16.48
CA ASP A 327 22.71 5.24 16.28
C ASP A 327 23.59 6.46 16.60
N THR A 328 23.02 7.67 16.51
CA THR A 328 23.69 8.93 16.86
C THR A 328 23.37 9.42 18.28
N GLY A 329 22.60 8.65 19.05
CA GLY A 329 22.28 8.91 20.45
C GLY A 329 21.21 9.98 20.69
N HIS A 330 20.41 10.30 19.66
CA HIS A 330 19.30 11.23 19.77
C HIS A 330 18.01 10.53 20.27
N THR A 331 17.30 11.22 21.13
CA THR A 331 15.99 10.79 21.63
C THR A 331 14.88 11.21 20.67
N GLN A 332 13.83 10.39 20.58
CA GLN A 332 12.74 10.64 19.65
C GLN A 332 11.38 10.28 20.23
N LEU A 333 10.39 11.14 20.02
CA LEU A 333 8.98 10.89 20.34
C LEU A 333 8.21 10.56 19.06
N ARG A 334 7.47 9.45 19.09
CA ARG A 334 6.48 9.05 18.07
C ARG A 334 5.11 9.17 18.70
N ILE A 335 4.25 10.02 18.16
CA ILE A 335 2.95 10.28 18.76
C ILE A 335 1.85 10.38 17.70
N ALA A 336 0.78 9.61 17.89
CA ALA A 336 -0.39 9.56 17.02
C ALA A 336 -1.60 8.99 17.77
N GLU A 337 -2.76 9.07 17.13
CA GLU A 337 -3.94 8.30 17.54
C GLU A 337 -3.80 6.82 17.17
N THR A 338 -4.62 5.94 17.78
CA THR A 338 -4.63 4.50 17.51
C THR A 338 -4.71 4.16 16.02
N GLU A 339 -5.52 4.89 15.23
CA GLU A 339 -5.66 4.68 13.78
C GLU A 339 -4.34 4.89 13.00
N LYS A 340 -3.48 5.75 13.51
CA LYS A 340 -2.20 6.07 12.87
C LYS A 340 -0.98 5.55 13.65
N TYR A 341 -1.17 4.61 14.60
CA TYR A 341 -0.07 3.95 15.33
C TYR A 341 0.97 3.36 14.40
N ALA A 342 0.55 2.51 13.46
CA ALA A 342 1.44 1.83 12.55
C ALA A 342 2.20 2.80 11.62
N HIS A 343 1.62 3.97 11.35
CA HIS A 343 2.20 4.97 10.44
C HIS A 343 3.43 5.63 11.05
N VAL A 344 3.33 6.10 12.30
CA VAL A 344 4.47 6.73 13.00
C VAL A 344 5.46 5.73 13.59
N THR A 345 5.18 4.42 13.54
CA THR A 345 6.03 3.35 14.07
C THR A 345 6.45 2.38 12.96
N TYR A 346 5.67 1.35 12.68
CA TYR A 346 5.99 0.27 11.74
C TYR A 346 6.42 0.78 10.35
N PHE A 347 5.59 1.62 9.70
CA PHE A 347 5.90 2.11 8.35
C PHE A 347 7.06 3.10 8.35
N LEU A 348 7.07 4.05 9.30
CA LEU A 348 8.17 5.01 9.43
C LEU A 348 9.51 4.31 9.74
N ASN A 349 9.48 3.14 10.41
CA ASN A 349 10.64 2.32 10.71
C ASN A 349 10.98 1.30 9.60
N GLY A 350 10.50 1.54 8.37
CA GLY A 350 10.85 0.73 7.20
C GLY A 350 10.16 -0.64 7.17
N GLY A 351 8.90 -0.74 7.62
CA GLY A 351 8.14 -1.99 7.69
C GLY A 351 8.65 -2.94 8.78
N ARG A 352 9.18 -2.40 9.88
CA ARG A 352 9.70 -3.15 11.02
C ARG A 352 9.00 -2.74 12.31
N GLU A 353 8.42 -3.72 13.04
CA GLU A 353 7.89 -3.48 14.38
C GLU A 353 9.05 -3.51 15.40
N VAL A 354 9.78 -2.41 15.47
CA VAL A 354 10.91 -2.21 16.37
C VAL A 354 10.82 -0.84 17.02
N ALA A 355 11.08 -0.77 18.31
CA ALA A 355 11.37 0.48 19.00
C ALA A 355 12.90 0.65 19.10
N PHE A 356 13.42 1.73 18.55
CA PHE A 356 14.84 2.02 18.59
C PHE A 356 15.27 2.56 19.97
N GLU A 357 16.55 2.51 20.27
CA GLU A 357 17.07 3.11 21.50
C GLU A 357 16.76 4.61 21.53
N GLY A 358 16.24 5.12 22.64
CA GLY A 358 15.80 6.52 22.76
C GLY A 358 14.43 6.83 22.12
N GLU A 359 13.74 5.84 21.54
CA GLU A 359 12.40 6.01 20.99
C GLU A 359 11.32 5.84 22.08
N ARG A 360 10.56 6.92 22.32
CA ARG A 360 9.34 6.89 23.11
C ARG A 360 8.12 6.91 22.17
N ARG A 361 7.13 6.06 22.46
CA ARG A 361 5.84 6.02 21.76
C ARG A 361 4.74 6.47 22.70
N GLU A 362 3.93 7.41 22.23
CA GLU A 362 2.72 7.85 22.92
C GLU A 362 1.54 7.67 21.97
N ILE A 363 0.61 6.78 22.32
CA ILE A 363 -0.54 6.46 21.47
C ILE A 363 -1.81 6.83 22.21
N VAL A 364 -2.51 7.81 21.67
CA VAL A 364 -3.77 8.28 22.21
C VAL A 364 -4.91 7.45 21.60
N PRO A 365 -5.84 6.91 22.42
CA PRO A 365 -6.98 6.18 21.87
C PRO A 365 -7.83 7.04 20.95
N SER A 366 -8.11 6.54 19.74
CA SER A 366 -9.09 7.17 18.84
C SER A 366 -10.50 7.04 19.41
N PRO A 367 -11.44 7.95 19.07
CA PRO A 367 -12.80 7.91 19.56
C PRO A 367 -13.54 6.61 19.20
N ALA A 368 -14.27 6.04 20.15
CA ALA A 368 -15.06 4.83 19.92
C ALA A 368 -16.42 5.17 19.26
N VAL A 369 -16.38 5.68 18.02
CA VAL A 369 -17.55 6.02 17.21
C VAL A 369 -17.62 5.14 15.96
N PRO A 370 -18.82 4.89 15.38
CA PRO A 370 -18.95 4.08 14.18
C PRO A 370 -18.20 4.66 12.97
N THR A 371 -18.24 5.99 12.80
CA THR A 371 -17.55 6.75 11.74
C THR A 371 -17.13 8.11 12.30
N TYR A 372 -16.01 8.65 11.84
CA TYR A 372 -15.37 9.83 12.45
C TYR A 372 -16.04 11.17 12.08
N ASP A 373 -16.98 11.18 11.13
CA ASP A 373 -17.89 12.33 10.93
C ASP A 373 -18.73 12.67 12.17
N GLN A 374 -18.95 11.70 13.07
CA GLN A 374 -19.68 11.89 14.34
C GLN A 374 -18.83 12.60 15.41
N GLN A 375 -17.51 12.61 15.26
CA GLN A 375 -16.57 13.31 16.14
C GLN A 375 -15.36 13.79 15.32
N PRO A 376 -15.50 14.85 14.51
CA PRO A 376 -14.46 15.31 13.57
C PRO A 376 -13.14 15.72 14.22
N ALA A 377 -13.18 16.29 15.44
CA ALA A 377 -11.98 16.61 16.20
C ALA A 377 -11.18 15.36 16.62
N MET A 378 -11.78 14.18 16.52
CA MET A 378 -11.19 12.91 16.97
C MET A 378 -10.53 13.07 18.36
N SER A 379 -9.29 12.68 18.52
CA SER A 379 -8.51 12.90 19.75
C SER A 379 -7.36 13.90 19.54
N ALA A 380 -7.45 14.78 18.56
CA ALA A 380 -6.38 15.75 18.30
C ALA A 380 -6.09 16.69 19.51
N PRO A 381 -7.08 17.13 20.31
CA PRO A 381 -6.78 17.91 21.53
C PRO A 381 -5.97 17.12 22.55
N GLU A 382 -6.35 15.87 22.84
CA GLU A 382 -5.68 15.00 23.81
C GLU A 382 -4.27 14.62 23.29
N LEU A 383 -4.14 14.39 21.99
CA LEU A 383 -2.85 14.15 21.33
C LEU A 383 -1.90 15.32 21.53
N THR A 384 -2.40 16.54 21.34
CA THR A 384 -1.64 17.77 21.52
C THR A 384 -1.27 18.00 22.98
N ASP A 385 -2.20 17.76 23.90
CA ASP A 385 -1.93 17.85 25.36
C ASP A 385 -0.80 16.92 25.76
N GLY A 386 -0.86 15.64 25.31
CA GLY A 386 0.16 14.65 25.57
C GLY A 386 1.52 15.02 24.97
N ALA A 387 1.53 15.55 23.73
CA ALA A 387 2.76 16.01 23.10
C ALA A 387 3.42 17.15 23.89
N ILE A 388 2.63 18.17 24.30
CA ILE A 388 3.12 19.32 25.07
C ILE A 388 3.66 18.88 26.44
N GLU A 389 2.93 18.00 27.15
CA GLU A 389 3.40 17.46 28.43
C GLU A 389 4.75 16.75 28.30
N ILE A 390 4.93 15.93 27.26
CA ILE A 390 6.17 15.20 27.03
C ILE A 390 7.31 16.15 26.63
N LEU A 391 7.03 17.18 25.82
CA LEU A 391 8.00 18.22 25.50
C LEU A 391 8.52 18.93 26.75
N GLU A 392 7.64 19.23 27.72
CA GLU A 392 8.00 19.93 28.95
C GLU A 392 8.74 19.03 29.97
N THR A 393 8.50 17.72 29.95
CA THR A 393 9.04 16.79 30.96
C THR A 393 10.26 16.01 30.51
N ASP A 394 10.29 15.55 29.24
CA ASP A 394 11.30 14.63 28.73
C ASP A 394 12.25 15.29 27.71
N ASP A 395 11.85 16.42 27.14
CA ASP A 395 12.62 17.23 26.16
C ASP A 395 13.27 16.36 25.04
N PRO A 396 12.49 15.58 24.27
CA PRO A 396 13.05 14.73 23.22
C PRO A 396 13.70 15.60 22.11
N ASP A 397 14.80 15.10 21.52
CA ASP A 397 15.51 15.82 20.45
C ASP A 397 14.64 15.96 19.19
N VAL A 398 13.90 14.90 18.82
CA VAL A 398 13.02 14.88 17.66
C VAL A 398 11.60 14.42 18.03
N VAL A 399 10.61 15.11 17.50
CA VAL A 399 9.19 14.69 17.59
C VAL A 399 8.65 14.41 16.21
N VAL A 400 7.98 13.27 16.04
CA VAL A 400 7.14 12.97 14.87
C VAL A 400 5.73 12.76 15.33
N LEU A 401 4.84 13.66 14.92
CA LEU A 401 3.43 13.67 15.27
C LEU A 401 2.56 13.58 14.01
N ASN A 402 1.52 12.73 14.05
CA ASN A 402 0.53 12.62 13.00
C ASN A 402 -0.85 13.00 13.53
N TYR A 403 -1.52 13.95 12.86
CA TYR A 403 -2.93 14.25 13.03
C TYR A 403 -3.74 13.49 11.99
N ALA A 404 -4.57 12.55 12.43
CA ALA A 404 -5.32 11.62 11.59
C ALA A 404 -6.56 12.22 10.91
N ASN A 405 -7.05 13.34 11.41
CA ASN A 405 -8.40 13.85 11.19
C ASN A 405 -8.75 14.10 9.71
N PRO A 406 -7.94 14.83 8.90
CA PRO A 406 -8.34 15.13 7.52
C PRO A 406 -8.55 13.86 6.69
N ASP A 407 -7.69 12.86 6.86
CA ASP A 407 -7.80 11.58 6.16
C ASP A 407 -9.00 10.76 6.66
N MET A 408 -9.08 10.52 7.97
CA MET A 408 -10.09 9.64 8.54
C MET A 408 -11.51 10.17 8.38
N VAL A 409 -11.71 11.48 8.46
CA VAL A 409 -13.01 12.11 8.22
C VAL A 409 -13.28 12.26 6.72
N GLY A 410 -12.27 12.57 5.91
CA GLY A 410 -12.37 12.63 4.44
C GLY A 410 -12.92 11.33 3.84
N HIS A 411 -12.48 10.18 4.36
CA HIS A 411 -12.99 8.87 3.95
C HIS A 411 -14.49 8.65 4.19
N THR A 412 -15.15 9.44 5.02
CA THR A 412 -16.60 9.37 5.24
C THR A 412 -17.42 10.01 4.12
N GLY A 413 -16.82 10.93 3.35
CA GLY A 413 -17.49 11.72 2.31
C GLY A 413 -18.38 12.86 2.86
N ASP A 414 -18.41 13.05 4.19
CA ASP A 414 -19.11 14.16 4.84
C ASP A 414 -18.24 15.42 4.80
N PHE A 415 -18.61 16.36 3.94
CA PHE A 415 -17.84 17.57 3.70
C PHE A 415 -17.81 18.52 4.90
N ASP A 416 -18.94 18.73 5.57
CA ASP A 416 -19.03 19.65 6.69
C ASP A 416 -18.25 19.09 7.90
N ALA A 417 -18.27 17.78 8.07
CA ALA A 417 -17.44 17.10 9.05
C ALA A 417 -15.95 17.21 8.73
N ALA A 418 -15.55 17.06 7.45
CA ALA A 418 -14.17 17.23 7.02
C ALA A 418 -13.65 18.64 7.26
N VAL A 419 -14.46 19.67 6.95
CA VAL A 419 -14.14 21.08 7.28
C VAL A 419 -13.91 21.23 8.79
N SER A 420 -14.83 20.71 9.61
CA SER A 420 -14.69 20.78 11.08
C SER A 420 -13.45 20.03 11.61
N ALA A 421 -13.07 18.93 10.96
CA ALA A 421 -11.87 18.18 11.29
C ALA A 421 -10.59 18.97 11.01
N ILE A 422 -10.54 19.65 9.87
CA ILE A 422 -9.42 20.51 9.45
C ILE A 422 -9.27 21.70 10.39
N GLU A 423 -10.38 22.38 10.73
CA GLU A 423 -10.38 23.50 11.69
C GLU A 423 -9.89 23.06 13.08
N ALA A 424 -10.32 21.87 13.54
CA ALA A 424 -9.84 21.31 14.80
C ALA A 424 -8.33 21.04 14.79
N VAL A 425 -7.79 20.52 13.68
CA VAL A 425 -6.35 20.29 13.53
C VAL A 425 -5.59 21.63 13.47
N ASP A 426 -6.11 22.65 12.79
CA ASP A 426 -5.48 23.98 12.74
C ASP A 426 -5.35 24.61 14.13
N GLU A 427 -6.38 24.47 14.97
CA GLU A 427 -6.32 24.92 16.37
C GLU A 427 -5.23 24.20 17.16
N GLN A 428 -5.12 22.88 16.99
CA GLN A 428 -4.11 22.09 17.69
C GLN A 428 -2.69 22.36 17.15
N LEU A 429 -2.55 22.58 15.86
CA LEU A 429 -1.29 23.00 15.24
C LEU A 429 -0.78 24.31 15.86
N ALA A 430 -1.67 25.26 16.13
CA ALA A 430 -1.28 26.51 16.80
C ALA A 430 -0.69 26.29 18.20
N ARG A 431 -1.24 25.37 18.96
CA ARG A 431 -0.78 25.03 20.32
C ARG A 431 0.56 24.32 20.26
N LEU A 432 0.65 23.28 19.43
CA LEU A 432 1.84 22.46 19.28
C LEU A 432 3.04 23.29 18.76
N ARG A 433 2.83 24.09 17.71
CA ARG A 433 3.85 24.98 17.15
C ARG A 433 4.47 25.88 18.23
N ARG A 434 3.61 26.53 19.03
CA ARG A 434 4.10 27.42 20.12
C ARG A 434 4.94 26.69 21.15
N ALA A 435 4.57 25.45 21.50
CA ALA A 435 5.34 24.64 22.44
C ALA A 435 6.70 24.24 21.85
N MET A 436 6.73 23.78 20.60
CA MET A 436 7.96 23.41 19.90
C MET A 436 8.92 24.59 19.75
N GLN A 437 8.39 25.75 19.39
CA GLN A 437 9.22 26.97 19.27
C GLN A 437 9.71 27.51 20.60
N ALA A 438 8.89 27.41 21.65
CA ALA A 438 9.34 27.74 23.00
C ALA A 438 10.49 26.83 23.47
N ALA A 439 10.57 25.60 22.97
CA ALA A 439 11.68 24.68 23.15
C ALA A 439 12.89 24.98 22.23
N GLY A 440 12.78 25.94 21.31
CA GLY A 440 13.85 26.32 20.37
C GLY A 440 13.99 25.42 19.16
N ALA A 441 12.94 24.70 18.79
CA ALA A 441 12.97 23.71 17.72
C ALA A 441 12.78 24.31 16.32
N HIS A 442 13.37 23.65 15.32
CA HIS A 442 12.92 23.74 13.93
C HIS A 442 11.59 22.99 13.79
N VAL A 443 10.62 23.55 13.07
CA VAL A 443 9.31 22.90 12.86
C VAL A 443 9.10 22.65 11.38
N ILE A 444 8.76 21.41 11.02
CA ILE A 444 8.33 20.99 9.68
C ILE A 444 6.87 20.61 9.78
N VAL A 445 6.01 21.20 8.93
CA VAL A 445 4.61 20.84 8.76
C VAL A 445 4.42 20.32 7.35
N THR A 446 3.87 19.12 7.21
CA THR A 446 3.66 18.46 5.91
C THR A 446 2.44 17.54 5.97
N ALA A 447 2.15 16.84 4.87
CA ALA A 447 1.23 15.72 4.82
C ALA A 447 1.88 14.55 4.06
N ASP A 448 1.26 13.39 4.14
CA ASP A 448 1.77 12.15 3.54
C ASP A 448 1.07 11.79 2.22
N HIS A 449 -0.14 12.27 2.01
CA HIS A 449 -0.93 12.20 0.77
C HIS A 449 -2.10 13.21 0.81
N GLY A 450 -2.83 13.35 -0.29
CA GLY A 450 -4.07 14.11 -0.35
C GLY A 450 -5.31 13.22 -0.15
N ASN A 451 -6.37 13.81 0.41
CA ASN A 451 -7.70 13.22 0.58
C ASN A 451 -8.78 14.32 0.65
N ALA A 452 -8.73 15.14 1.71
CA ALA A 452 -9.78 16.09 2.06
C ALA A 452 -9.89 17.31 1.10
N GLU A 453 -8.89 17.54 0.28
CA GLU A 453 -8.87 18.64 -0.70
C GLU A 453 -9.66 18.32 -1.99
N ASP A 454 -10.12 17.08 -2.18
CA ASP A 454 -11.02 16.70 -3.27
C ASP A 454 -12.06 15.68 -2.80
N MET A 455 -13.19 16.15 -2.36
CA MET A 455 -14.30 15.34 -1.88
C MET A 455 -15.39 15.12 -2.95
N GLY A 456 -15.05 15.25 -4.24
CA GLY A 456 -15.94 14.98 -5.36
C GLY A 456 -17.12 15.96 -5.45
N THR A 457 -18.34 15.44 -5.55
CA THR A 457 -19.55 16.27 -5.59
C THR A 457 -20.52 15.88 -4.48
N SER A 458 -21.53 16.72 -4.21
CA SER A 458 -22.57 16.41 -3.22
C SER A 458 -23.43 15.18 -3.61
N GLU A 459 -23.52 14.89 -4.91
CA GLU A 459 -24.29 13.73 -5.43
C GLU A 459 -23.45 12.46 -5.51
N ALA A 460 -22.13 12.61 -5.70
CA ALA A 460 -21.16 11.54 -5.77
C ALA A 460 -19.90 11.93 -4.96
N PRO A 461 -19.93 11.77 -3.63
CA PRO A 461 -18.77 12.07 -2.79
C PRO A 461 -17.57 11.21 -3.17
N HIS A 462 -16.38 11.82 -3.26
CA HIS A 462 -15.11 11.13 -3.38
C HIS A 462 -14.56 10.85 -1.98
N THR A 463 -14.20 9.62 -1.71
CA THR A 463 -13.76 9.16 -0.40
C THR A 463 -12.40 8.44 -0.46
N ALA A 464 -11.76 8.44 -1.62
CA ALA A 464 -10.42 7.88 -1.80
C ALA A 464 -9.36 8.98 -1.73
N HIS A 465 -8.10 8.57 -1.64
CA HIS A 465 -6.97 9.51 -1.72
C HIS A 465 -6.89 10.15 -3.09
N THR A 466 -6.09 11.20 -3.20
CA THR A 466 -5.90 11.95 -4.44
C THR A 466 -4.46 11.85 -4.95
N THR A 467 -4.21 12.38 -6.13
CA THR A 467 -2.86 12.57 -6.68
C THR A 467 -2.37 14.01 -6.51
N ASN A 468 -3.10 14.84 -5.77
CA ASN A 468 -2.72 16.22 -5.53
C ASN A 468 -1.44 16.31 -4.68
N PRO A 469 -0.64 17.37 -4.85
CA PRO A 469 0.53 17.61 -4.02
C PRO A 469 0.14 17.94 -2.58
N VAL A 470 1.09 17.77 -1.67
CA VAL A 470 0.91 18.12 -0.26
C VAL A 470 1.82 19.30 0.11
N PRO A 471 1.49 20.04 1.20
CA PRO A 471 2.33 21.13 1.66
C PRO A 471 3.63 20.63 2.28
N PHE A 472 4.67 21.44 2.17
CA PHE A 472 5.86 21.37 3.00
C PHE A 472 6.15 22.80 3.50
N VAL A 473 6.12 22.97 4.83
CA VAL A 473 6.42 24.26 5.48
C VAL A 473 7.53 24.04 6.48
N TYR A 474 8.54 24.86 6.42
CA TYR A 474 9.63 24.91 7.41
C TYR A 474 9.59 26.22 8.19
N LEU A 475 9.69 26.13 9.50
CA LEU A 475 9.88 27.24 10.41
C LEU A 475 11.19 27.06 11.20
N SER A 476 11.99 28.10 11.23
CA SER A 476 13.18 28.17 12.09
C SER A 476 12.80 28.32 13.56
N PRO A 477 13.74 28.16 14.51
CA PRO A 477 13.49 28.46 15.93
C PRO A 477 12.98 29.89 16.22
N ASP A 478 13.24 30.82 15.31
CA ASP A 478 12.76 32.21 15.39
C ASP A 478 11.35 32.42 14.77
N ASP A 479 10.63 31.33 14.48
CA ASP A 479 9.27 31.32 13.92
C ASP A 479 9.15 32.05 12.57
N ASN A 480 10.11 31.84 11.69
CA ASN A 480 10.14 32.38 10.32
C ASN A 480 10.90 31.41 9.38
N ASP A 481 11.07 31.80 8.12
CA ASP A 481 11.74 30.99 7.10
C ASP A 481 13.24 30.75 7.35
N GLY A 482 13.84 31.43 8.33
CA GLY A 482 15.28 31.36 8.61
C GLY A 482 16.16 31.80 7.42
N GLY A 483 15.60 32.49 6.45
CA GLY A 483 16.24 32.86 5.19
C GLY A 483 16.39 31.69 4.21
N ARG A 484 15.63 30.62 4.39
CA ARG A 484 15.62 29.41 3.57
C ARG A 484 14.52 29.45 2.51
N THR A 485 14.71 28.67 1.46
CA THR A 485 13.69 28.40 0.43
C THR A 485 13.49 26.90 0.29
N VAL A 486 12.31 26.48 -0.15
CA VAL A 486 12.03 25.06 -0.43
C VAL A 486 12.35 24.75 -1.89
N ARG A 487 13.05 23.66 -2.13
CA ARG A 487 13.39 23.15 -3.46
C ARG A 487 12.13 22.66 -4.18
N ASP A 488 11.97 23.02 -5.46
CA ASP A 488 10.91 22.50 -6.30
C ASP A 488 11.08 21.00 -6.61
N GLY A 489 9.97 20.31 -6.85
CA GLY A 489 9.95 18.89 -7.23
C GLY A 489 10.38 17.94 -6.12
N GLY A 490 10.25 18.37 -4.85
CA GLY A 490 10.50 17.54 -3.69
C GLY A 490 9.50 16.39 -3.54
N THR A 491 9.87 15.37 -2.78
CA THR A 491 9.07 14.21 -2.45
C THR A 491 9.12 13.92 -0.95
N LEU A 492 8.31 12.98 -0.50
CA LEU A 492 8.32 12.52 0.89
C LEU A 492 9.65 11.89 1.30
N ALA A 493 10.40 11.34 0.36
CA ALA A 493 11.73 10.76 0.58
C ALA A 493 12.79 11.80 0.99
N ASP A 494 12.52 13.08 0.77
CA ASP A 494 13.44 14.18 1.05
C ASP A 494 13.31 14.71 2.49
N ILE A 495 12.27 14.26 3.23
CA ILE A 495 11.99 14.73 4.60
C ILE A 495 13.05 14.25 5.59
N ALA A 496 13.38 12.95 5.62
CA ALA A 496 14.41 12.44 6.55
C ALA A 496 15.78 13.08 6.32
N PRO A 497 16.30 13.20 5.08
CA PRO A 497 17.53 13.96 4.81
C PRO A 497 17.48 15.40 5.33
N THR A 498 16.32 16.06 5.18
CA THR A 498 16.13 17.43 5.69
C THR A 498 16.19 17.49 7.21
N VAL A 499 15.54 16.55 7.91
CA VAL A 499 15.61 16.45 9.39
C VAL A 499 17.04 16.19 9.85
N LEU A 500 17.77 15.26 9.22
CA LEU A 500 19.15 14.94 9.57
C LEU A 500 20.10 16.14 9.39
N GLU A 501 19.94 16.91 8.31
CA GLU A 501 20.74 18.12 8.08
C GLU A 501 20.48 19.18 9.15
N LEU A 502 19.21 19.40 9.55
CA LEU A 502 18.86 20.33 10.63
C LEU A 502 19.49 19.93 11.96
N LEU A 503 19.69 18.63 12.20
CA LEU A 503 20.38 18.06 13.36
C LEU A 503 21.91 18.02 13.20
N SER A 504 22.43 18.42 12.04
CA SER A 504 23.85 18.28 11.71
C SER A 504 24.35 16.83 11.73
N ILE A 505 23.46 15.87 11.41
CA ILE A 505 23.76 14.43 11.30
C ILE A 505 24.06 14.10 9.84
N SER A 506 25.11 13.34 9.59
CA SER A 506 25.46 12.90 8.24
C SER A 506 24.41 11.93 7.69
N GLN A 507 23.90 12.23 6.50
CA GLN A 507 22.99 11.34 5.78
C GLN A 507 23.68 10.03 5.40
N PRO A 508 23.08 8.85 5.69
CA PRO A 508 23.60 7.57 5.23
C PRO A 508 23.53 7.42 3.69
N ASP A 509 24.48 6.70 3.10
CA ASP A 509 24.54 6.45 1.64
C ASP A 509 23.26 5.80 1.09
N GLN A 510 22.52 5.06 1.92
CA GLN A 510 21.27 4.41 1.53
C GLN A 510 20.09 5.37 1.44
N MET A 511 20.13 6.52 2.07
CA MET A 511 19.15 7.58 1.87
C MET A 511 19.50 8.33 0.59
N THR A 512 18.64 8.22 -0.43
CA THR A 512 18.85 8.85 -1.74
C THR A 512 18.03 10.13 -1.91
N GLY A 513 17.19 10.46 -0.93
CA GLY A 513 16.50 11.74 -0.89
C GLY A 513 17.47 12.91 -0.71
N GLU A 514 17.05 14.10 -1.05
CA GLU A 514 17.86 15.31 -1.00
C GLU A 514 17.26 16.33 -0.03
N MET A 515 18.08 17.14 0.62
CA MET A 515 17.61 18.22 1.47
C MET A 515 16.63 19.14 0.71
N LEU A 516 15.49 19.45 1.34
CA LEU A 516 14.45 20.32 0.76
C LEU A 516 14.77 21.81 0.91
N LEU A 517 15.60 22.19 1.88
CA LEU A 517 15.88 23.59 2.23
C LEU A 517 17.19 24.08 1.58
N GLY A 518 17.10 25.18 0.81
CA GLY A 518 18.22 25.85 0.16
C GLY A 518 18.62 27.16 0.84
#